data_14977323c276d162065d098537c9c7f2
#
_entry.id   14977323c276d162065d098537c9c7f2
#
_cell.length_a   1.000
_cell.length_b   1.000
_cell.length_c   1.000
_cell.angle_alpha   90.00
_cell.angle_beta   90.00
_cell.angle_gamma   90.00
#
_symmetry.space_group_name_H-M   'P 1'
#
loop_
_entity.id
_entity.type
_entity.pdbx_description
1 polymer ?
#
loop_
_entity_poly.entity_id
_entity_poly.type
_entity_poly.pdbx_seq_one_letter_code
_entity_poly.pdbx_strand_id
1 'polypeptide(L)'
;HKQKLVINAEGEWEVGSKPDWCEVSPASGNKKTEVTLTIKGMAKNADSRDGKVVFRLKDKDYTHECSVSQYGYEYGEDEWVTLQKATKGNKGGINIVLLGDGFNAKDIASGGYLDDIKQEVEYFFGIEPYKTYRDYFNVYTAIPLSTESGVGTVNTIRYNRFNTTFTGGVGLKADYDEVFSYALGAPTVNKSNLNQTVIIIVPNSTDYGGICQMWPDGSAI
;
A
#
# COMPACT_ATOMS: atom_id res chain seq x y z
N HIS A 1 1.94 1.10 -13.64
CA HIS A 1 1.92 -0.21 -12.95
C HIS A 1 2.05 -1.35 -13.95
N LYS A 2 2.81 -2.41 -13.61
CA LYS A 2 3.02 -3.57 -14.48
C LYS A 2 2.60 -4.84 -13.77
N GLN A 3 1.88 -5.70 -14.48
CA GLN A 3 1.46 -7.01 -14.00
C GLN A 3 1.80 -8.08 -15.03
N LYS A 4 2.36 -9.20 -14.58
CA LYS A 4 2.67 -10.34 -15.43
C LYS A 4 1.55 -11.37 -15.34
N LEU A 5 1.23 -11.99 -16.48
CA LEU A 5 0.34 -13.12 -16.59
C LEU A 5 0.91 -14.13 -17.60
N VAL A 6 0.45 -15.36 -17.53
CA VAL A 6 0.86 -16.42 -18.46
C VAL A 6 -0.35 -16.84 -19.26
N ILE A 7 -0.26 -16.67 -20.57
CA ILE A 7 -1.23 -17.23 -21.52
C ILE A 7 -0.79 -18.65 -21.83
N ASN A 8 -1.68 -19.61 -21.64
CA ASN A 8 -1.46 -21.00 -22.00
C ASN A 8 -2.50 -21.40 -23.07
N ALA A 9 -2.14 -21.17 -24.34
CA ALA A 9 -3.00 -21.41 -25.49
C ALA A 9 -2.62 -22.70 -26.22
N GLU A 10 -3.57 -23.31 -26.93
CA GLU A 10 -3.32 -24.51 -27.75
C GLU A 10 -2.71 -24.21 -29.12
N GLY A 11 -2.61 -22.93 -29.50
CA GLY A 11 -2.09 -22.48 -30.78
C GLY A 11 -1.65 -21.04 -30.78
N GLU A 12 -1.58 -20.43 -31.95
CA GLU A 12 -1.27 -18.99 -32.09
C GLU A 12 -2.43 -18.15 -31.56
N TRP A 13 -2.08 -17.13 -30.80
CA TRP A 13 -3.02 -16.20 -30.22
C TRP A 13 -2.58 -14.74 -30.46
N GLU A 14 -3.53 -13.82 -30.33
CA GLU A 14 -3.27 -12.39 -30.40
C GLU A 14 -4.24 -11.62 -29.47
N VAL A 15 -3.91 -10.36 -29.17
CA VAL A 15 -4.80 -9.44 -28.47
C VAL A 15 -5.87 -8.97 -29.47
N GLY A 16 -7.12 -9.33 -29.21
CA GLY A 16 -8.29 -8.93 -29.98
C GLY A 16 -8.72 -7.49 -29.69
N SER A 17 -8.83 -7.15 -28.41
CA SER A 17 -9.13 -5.79 -27.96
C SER A 17 -8.56 -5.55 -26.56
N LYS A 18 -8.41 -4.28 -26.21
CA LYS A 18 -7.94 -3.82 -24.90
C LYS A 18 -8.35 -2.37 -24.65
N PRO A 19 -8.42 -1.92 -23.39
CA PRO A 19 -8.60 -0.51 -23.09
C PRO A 19 -7.39 0.31 -23.53
N ASP A 20 -7.60 1.59 -23.91
CA ASP A 20 -6.53 2.51 -24.33
C ASP A 20 -5.50 2.82 -23.24
N TRP A 21 -5.90 2.64 -21.98
CA TRP A 21 -5.05 2.82 -20.82
C TRP A 21 -4.29 1.55 -20.38
N CYS A 22 -4.47 0.44 -21.08
CA CYS A 22 -3.77 -0.83 -20.84
C CYS A 22 -2.95 -1.21 -22.08
N GLU A 23 -1.66 -1.45 -21.88
CA GLU A 23 -0.78 -1.99 -22.91
C GLU A 23 -0.42 -3.43 -22.62
N VAL A 24 -0.32 -4.24 -23.66
CA VAL A 24 -0.07 -5.69 -23.58
C VAL A 24 1.18 -6.01 -24.40
N SER A 25 2.15 -6.63 -23.76
CA SER A 25 3.42 -7.00 -24.45
C SER A 25 3.88 -8.39 -23.98
N PRO A 26 4.14 -9.32 -24.93
CA PRO A 26 3.84 -9.24 -26.36
C PRO A 26 2.35 -9.24 -26.64
N ALA A 27 1.91 -8.65 -27.78
CA ALA A 27 0.51 -8.60 -28.21
C ALA A 27 0.04 -9.86 -28.96
N SER A 28 0.93 -10.80 -29.20
CA SER A 28 0.65 -12.09 -29.81
C SER A 28 1.69 -13.12 -29.37
N GLY A 29 1.38 -14.39 -29.52
CA GLY A 29 2.31 -15.46 -29.20
C GLY A 29 1.79 -16.82 -29.67
N ASN A 30 2.51 -17.87 -29.29
CA ASN A 30 2.15 -19.24 -29.58
C ASN A 30 2.31 -20.08 -28.30
N LYS A 31 1.34 -20.92 -28.01
CA LYS A 31 1.31 -21.79 -26.83
C LYS A 31 1.50 -21.01 -25.53
N LYS A 32 2.42 -21.48 -24.65
CA LYS A 32 2.68 -20.84 -23.36
C LYS A 32 3.56 -19.60 -23.53
N THR A 33 3.03 -18.44 -23.20
CA THR A 33 3.73 -17.14 -23.33
C THR A 33 3.50 -16.29 -22.09
N GLU A 34 4.58 -15.75 -21.50
CA GLU A 34 4.50 -14.71 -20.47
C GLU A 34 4.16 -13.37 -21.12
N VAL A 35 3.17 -12.67 -20.59
CA VAL A 35 2.68 -11.38 -21.09
C VAL A 35 2.73 -10.38 -19.95
N THR A 36 3.15 -9.16 -20.26
CA THR A 36 3.13 -8.04 -19.32
C THR A 36 2.00 -7.08 -19.70
N LEU A 37 1.09 -6.85 -18.77
CA LEU A 37 0.13 -5.75 -18.83
C LEU A 37 0.78 -4.50 -18.22
N THR A 38 0.80 -3.41 -18.96
CA THR A 38 1.25 -2.11 -18.46
C THR A 38 0.06 -1.16 -18.38
N ILE A 39 -0.30 -0.77 -17.15
CA ILE A 39 -1.43 0.09 -16.88
C ILE A 39 -0.92 1.54 -16.79
N LYS A 40 -1.50 2.44 -17.58
CA LYS A 40 -1.20 3.88 -17.53
C LYS A 40 -1.74 4.46 -16.22
N GLY A 41 -0.96 5.36 -15.61
CA GLY A 41 -1.37 6.07 -14.40
C GLY A 41 -2.68 6.83 -14.59
N MET A 42 -3.38 7.07 -13.49
CA MET A 42 -4.56 7.94 -13.43
C MET A 42 -4.17 9.31 -12.87
N ALA A 43 -4.92 10.32 -13.27
CA ALA A 43 -4.85 11.61 -12.58
C ALA A 43 -5.43 11.49 -11.16
N LYS A 44 -4.92 12.30 -10.24
CA LYS A 44 -5.52 12.48 -8.91
C LYS A 44 -7.00 12.88 -9.06
N ASN A 45 -7.86 12.34 -8.22
CA ASN A 45 -9.32 12.53 -8.24
C ASN A 45 -10.01 12.06 -9.54
N ALA A 46 -9.38 11.19 -10.32
CA ALA A 46 -10.03 10.58 -11.46
C ALA A 46 -11.00 9.47 -11.01
N ASP A 47 -12.08 9.28 -11.75
CA ASP A 47 -13.02 8.19 -11.49
C ASP A 47 -12.36 6.84 -11.72
N SER A 48 -12.76 5.83 -10.94
CA SER A 48 -12.38 4.43 -11.15
C SER A 48 -12.83 3.98 -12.54
N ARG A 49 -12.05 3.10 -13.17
CA ARG A 49 -12.34 2.58 -14.50
C ARG A 49 -12.13 1.09 -14.59
N ASP A 50 -12.98 0.45 -15.37
CA ASP A 50 -12.95 -0.97 -15.67
C ASP A 50 -12.77 -1.19 -17.16
N GLY A 51 -12.20 -2.31 -17.52
CA GLY A 51 -12.02 -2.71 -18.90
C GLY A 51 -11.73 -4.20 -19.04
N LYS A 52 -11.66 -4.66 -20.27
CA LYS A 52 -11.33 -6.04 -20.59
C LYS A 52 -10.21 -6.09 -21.62
N VAL A 53 -9.24 -6.95 -21.39
CA VAL A 53 -8.29 -7.38 -22.39
C VAL A 53 -8.80 -8.69 -22.96
N VAL A 54 -9.03 -8.74 -24.26
CA VAL A 54 -9.54 -9.91 -24.94
C VAL A 54 -8.42 -10.56 -25.74
N PHE A 55 -8.12 -11.80 -25.44
CA PHE A 55 -7.21 -12.64 -26.20
C PHE A 55 -8.01 -13.57 -27.10
N ARG A 56 -7.56 -13.77 -28.34
CA ARG A 56 -8.22 -14.67 -29.28
C ARG A 56 -7.23 -15.65 -29.91
N LEU A 57 -7.68 -16.86 -30.20
CA LEU A 57 -6.93 -17.80 -31.05
C LEU A 57 -7.10 -17.38 -32.52
N LYS A 58 -6.01 -17.45 -33.31
CA LYS A 58 -6.07 -17.03 -34.72
C LYS A 58 -6.87 -18.01 -35.61
N ASP A 59 -6.77 -19.28 -35.29
CA ASP A 59 -7.32 -20.35 -36.12
C ASP A 59 -8.64 -20.96 -35.59
N LYS A 60 -9.16 -20.41 -34.51
CA LYS A 60 -10.39 -20.90 -33.87
C LYS A 60 -11.24 -19.72 -33.42
N ASP A 61 -12.55 -19.88 -33.50
CA ASP A 61 -13.51 -18.94 -32.90
C ASP A 61 -13.54 -19.10 -31.37
N TYR A 62 -12.46 -18.72 -30.72
CA TYR A 62 -12.31 -18.79 -29.27
C TYR A 62 -11.65 -17.52 -28.74
N THR A 63 -12.29 -16.93 -27.74
CA THR A 63 -11.78 -15.76 -27.03
C THR A 63 -11.73 -16.01 -25.53
N HIS A 64 -10.78 -15.36 -24.86
CA HIS A 64 -10.68 -15.31 -23.41
C HIS A 64 -10.59 -13.88 -22.96
N GLU A 65 -11.42 -13.49 -21.97
CA GLU A 65 -11.46 -12.14 -21.41
C GLU A 65 -10.73 -12.08 -20.08
N CYS A 66 -9.86 -11.09 -19.94
CA CYS A 66 -9.20 -10.75 -18.69
C CYS A 66 -9.71 -9.37 -18.24
N SER A 67 -10.44 -9.32 -17.12
CA SER A 67 -10.92 -8.07 -16.55
C SER A 67 -9.76 -7.30 -15.93
N VAL A 68 -9.72 -5.97 -16.17
CA VAL A 68 -8.74 -5.05 -15.63
C VAL A 68 -9.48 -3.88 -15.00
N SER A 69 -9.26 -3.65 -13.72
CA SER A 69 -9.84 -2.54 -12.97
C SER A 69 -8.75 -1.60 -12.48
N GLN A 70 -9.00 -0.31 -12.51
CA GLN A 70 -8.13 0.70 -11.91
C GLN A 70 -8.98 1.64 -11.06
N TYR A 71 -8.65 1.71 -9.79
CA TYR A 71 -9.38 2.53 -8.83
C TYR A 71 -8.79 3.92 -8.76
N GLY A 72 -9.67 4.93 -8.84
CA GLY A 72 -9.33 6.31 -8.56
C GLY A 72 -9.38 6.58 -7.07
N TYR A 73 -8.54 7.48 -6.58
CA TYR A 73 -8.53 7.90 -5.18
C TYR A 73 -8.05 9.36 -5.07
N GLU A 74 -8.39 9.99 -3.95
CA GLU A 74 -8.09 11.41 -3.69
C GLU A 74 -6.59 11.67 -3.56
N TYR A 75 -5.85 10.71 -2.96
CA TYR A 75 -4.41 10.82 -2.70
C TYR A 75 -3.62 9.96 -3.68
N GLY A 76 -2.47 10.48 -4.14
CA GLY A 76 -1.52 9.72 -4.96
C GLY A 76 -0.80 8.65 -4.15
N GLU A 77 -0.31 7.61 -4.84
CA GLU A 77 0.61 6.64 -4.24
C GLU A 77 1.81 7.38 -3.62
N ASP A 78 2.22 6.97 -2.43
CA ASP A 78 3.29 7.58 -1.64
C ASP A 78 3.04 9.07 -1.27
N GLU A 79 1.84 9.60 -1.47
CA GLU A 79 1.50 10.96 -1.03
C GLU A 79 1.43 11.05 0.49
N TRP A 80 2.04 12.10 1.04
CA TRP A 80 2.04 12.37 2.47
C TRP A 80 0.85 13.22 2.89
N VAL A 81 0.19 12.78 3.95
CA VAL A 81 -0.96 13.47 4.57
C VAL A 81 -0.57 13.91 5.97
N THR A 82 -0.75 15.19 6.27
CA THR A 82 -0.62 15.72 7.62
C THR A 82 -1.96 15.62 8.34
N LEU A 83 -2.05 14.76 9.33
CA LEU A 83 -3.27 14.57 10.12
C LEU A 83 -3.36 15.56 11.28
N GLN A 84 -2.19 15.91 11.88
CA GLN A 84 -2.10 16.87 12.98
C GLN A 84 -0.75 17.61 12.93
N LYS A 85 -0.77 18.88 13.30
CA LYS A 85 0.45 19.66 13.55
C LYS A 85 0.56 20.02 15.02
N ALA A 86 1.76 19.91 15.58
CA ALA A 86 2.04 20.38 16.93
C ALA A 86 1.77 21.88 17.04
N THR A 87 1.09 22.27 18.11
CA THR A 87 0.83 23.68 18.46
C THR A 87 1.65 24.13 19.65
N LYS A 88 2.30 23.19 20.35
CA LYS A 88 3.18 23.40 21.48
C LYS A 88 4.54 22.74 21.26
N GLY A 89 5.55 23.21 21.98
CA GLY A 89 6.92 22.68 21.91
C GLY A 89 7.88 23.61 21.19
N ASN A 90 9.11 23.73 21.73
CA ASN A 90 10.11 24.69 21.27
C ASN A 90 10.95 24.21 20.07
N LYS A 91 10.77 22.96 19.61
CA LYS A 91 11.58 22.33 18.55
C LYS A 91 10.75 21.69 17.44
N GLY A 92 9.53 22.20 17.19
CA GLY A 92 8.68 21.70 16.10
C GLY A 92 7.85 20.46 16.45
N GLY A 93 7.83 20.03 17.72
CA GLY A 93 7.00 18.91 18.18
C GLY A 93 7.67 17.53 18.05
N ILE A 94 6.98 16.52 18.53
CA ILE A 94 7.35 15.09 18.44
C ILE A 94 6.63 14.51 17.21
N ASN A 95 7.34 13.76 16.39
CA ASN A 95 6.75 13.19 15.20
C ASN A 95 6.17 11.80 15.47
N ILE A 96 4.97 11.57 14.98
CA ILE A 96 4.35 10.25 14.85
C ILE A 96 4.11 10.02 13.36
N VAL A 97 4.52 8.88 12.87
CA VAL A 97 4.32 8.41 11.49
C VAL A 97 3.53 7.12 11.53
N LEU A 98 2.30 7.14 11.00
CA LEU A 98 1.50 5.94 10.84
C LEU A 98 1.59 5.47 9.38
N LEU A 99 1.93 4.21 9.18
CA LEU A 99 2.09 3.61 7.87
C LEU A 99 1.19 2.38 7.77
N GLY A 100 0.17 2.46 6.93
CA GLY A 100 -0.67 1.30 6.64
C GLY A 100 0.06 0.27 5.79
N ASP A 101 -0.20 -1.01 6.01
CA ASP A 101 0.28 -2.06 5.14
C ASP A 101 -0.82 -3.08 4.81
N GLY A 102 -0.80 -3.60 3.59
CA GLY A 102 -1.86 -4.47 3.10
C GLY A 102 -3.10 -3.73 2.58
N PHE A 103 -3.02 -2.42 2.32
CA PHE A 103 -4.11 -1.66 1.69
C PHE A 103 -3.84 -1.55 0.19
N ASN A 104 -4.68 -2.16 -0.62
CA ASN A 104 -4.61 -2.07 -2.07
C ASN A 104 -5.37 -0.84 -2.61
N ALA A 105 -5.34 -0.62 -3.92
CA ALA A 105 -5.99 0.54 -4.54
C ALA A 105 -7.49 0.62 -4.26
N LYS A 106 -8.18 -0.51 -4.11
CA LYS A 106 -9.61 -0.55 -3.77
C LYS A 106 -9.86 -0.10 -2.33
N ASP A 107 -9.04 -0.58 -1.39
CA ASP A 107 -9.14 -0.20 0.03
C ASP A 107 -8.92 1.31 0.20
N ILE A 108 -7.93 1.87 -0.51
CA ILE A 108 -7.64 3.31 -0.50
C ILE A 108 -8.78 4.10 -1.15
N ALA A 109 -9.26 3.69 -2.32
CA ALA A 109 -10.33 4.37 -3.05
C ALA A 109 -11.67 4.39 -2.29
N SER A 110 -11.93 3.37 -1.46
CA SER A 110 -13.12 3.32 -0.60
C SER A 110 -13.07 4.27 0.60
N GLY A 111 -11.91 4.90 0.87
CA GLY A 111 -11.66 5.72 2.05
C GLY A 111 -11.27 4.93 3.31
N GLY A 112 -11.40 3.61 3.29
CA GLY A 112 -11.16 2.74 4.45
C GLY A 112 -9.79 2.92 5.07
N TYR A 113 -8.75 3.06 4.24
CA TYR A 113 -7.39 3.30 4.72
C TYR A 113 -7.27 4.53 5.65
N LEU A 114 -7.73 5.69 5.18
CA LEU A 114 -7.60 6.93 5.98
C LEU A 114 -8.52 6.95 7.18
N ASP A 115 -9.66 6.28 7.11
CA ASP A 115 -10.58 6.15 8.23
C ASP A 115 -9.97 5.27 9.32
N ASP A 116 -9.35 4.14 8.96
CA ASP A 116 -8.62 3.27 9.89
C ASP A 116 -7.44 4.03 10.54
N ILE A 117 -6.62 4.73 9.74
CA ILE A 117 -5.50 5.52 10.27
C ILE A 117 -5.97 6.61 11.24
N LYS A 118 -7.04 7.34 10.93
CA LYS A 118 -7.60 8.35 11.84
C LYS A 118 -8.10 7.73 13.13
N GLN A 119 -8.71 6.56 13.06
CA GLN A 119 -9.19 5.82 14.23
C GLN A 119 -8.01 5.41 15.12
N GLU A 120 -6.93 4.91 14.56
CA GLU A 120 -5.70 4.57 15.31
C GLU A 120 -5.09 5.80 15.99
N VAL A 121 -5.09 6.96 15.34
CA VAL A 121 -4.66 8.22 15.96
C VAL A 121 -5.50 8.56 17.19
N GLU A 122 -6.82 8.41 17.11
CA GLU A 122 -7.70 8.67 18.27
C GLU A 122 -7.51 7.64 19.39
N TYR A 123 -7.25 6.37 19.06
CA TYR A 123 -6.88 5.37 20.07
C TYR A 123 -5.57 5.71 20.76
N PHE A 124 -4.54 6.08 20.02
CA PHE A 124 -3.24 6.49 20.57
C PHE A 124 -3.39 7.67 21.54
N PHE A 125 -4.10 8.72 21.13
CA PHE A 125 -4.35 9.89 21.99
C PHE A 125 -5.47 9.69 23.01
N GLY A 126 -6.11 8.56 23.06
CA GLY A 126 -7.03 8.15 24.13
C GLY A 126 -6.32 7.72 25.42
N ILE A 127 -5.00 7.43 25.36
CA ILE A 127 -4.20 6.85 26.45
C ILE A 127 -3.28 7.93 27.05
N GLU A 128 -3.19 7.96 28.39
CA GLU A 128 -2.23 8.82 29.09
C GLU A 128 -0.81 8.22 29.01
N PRO A 129 0.25 9.03 28.87
CA PRO A 129 0.25 10.51 28.91
C PRO A 129 -0.03 11.21 27.57
N TYR A 130 -0.18 10.47 26.49
CA TYR A 130 -0.32 11.01 25.12
C TYR A 130 -1.52 11.94 24.98
N LYS A 131 -2.62 11.60 25.66
CA LYS A 131 -3.83 12.43 25.70
C LYS A 131 -3.54 13.84 26.21
N THR A 132 -2.90 13.94 27.36
CA THR A 132 -2.53 15.23 27.98
C THR A 132 -1.54 16.03 27.12
N TYR A 133 -0.62 15.37 26.42
CA TYR A 133 0.43 16.01 25.63
C TYR A 133 0.13 16.04 24.14
N ARG A 134 -1.10 15.79 23.70
CA ARG A 134 -1.49 15.72 22.27
C ARG A 134 -1.01 16.90 21.45
N ASP A 135 -1.08 18.11 21.99
CA ASP A 135 -0.67 19.35 21.31
C ASP A 135 0.83 19.45 20.97
N TYR A 136 1.65 18.54 21.50
CA TYR A 136 3.09 18.48 21.23
C TYR A 136 3.45 17.58 20.05
N PHE A 137 2.48 16.91 19.42
CA PHE A 137 2.71 15.92 18.37
C PHE A 137 2.33 16.43 17.00
N ASN A 138 3.23 16.18 16.03
CA ASN A 138 2.90 16.12 14.60
C ASN A 138 2.51 14.70 14.26
N VAL A 139 1.47 14.53 13.47
CA VAL A 139 1.00 13.21 13.03
C VAL A 139 0.93 13.18 11.51
N TYR A 140 1.64 12.26 10.92
CA TYR A 140 1.72 12.06 9.48
C TYR A 140 1.32 10.65 9.10
N THR A 141 0.75 10.51 7.93
CA THR A 141 0.61 9.24 7.23
C THR A 141 0.98 9.42 5.77
N ALA A 142 1.36 8.35 5.11
CA ALA A 142 1.49 8.30 3.66
C ALA A 142 0.40 7.39 3.08
N ILE A 143 0.33 7.29 1.78
CA ILE A 143 -0.57 6.37 1.07
C ILE A 143 0.27 5.22 0.48
N PRO A 144 0.74 4.25 1.28
CA PRO A 144 1.54 3.13 0.80
C PRO A 144 0.65 2.11 0.11
N LEU A 145 0.81 2.00 -1.20
CA LEU A 145 0.00 1.09 -2.00
C LEU A 145 0.56 -0.33 -1.95
N SER A 146 -0.22 -1.26 -1.41
CA SER A 146 0.05 -2.70 -1.46
C SER A 146 -0.56 -3.33 -2.72
N THR A 147 0.06 -4.41 -3.20
CA THR A 147 -0.46 -5.16 -4.37
C THR A 147 -1.72 -5.93 -4.00
N GLU A 148 -1.77 -6.45 -2.78
CA GLU A 148 -2.89 -7.26 -2.27
C GLU A 148 -3.50 -6.59 -1.04
N SER A 149 -4.80 -6.86 -0.81
CA SER A 149 -5.48 -6.47 0.43
C SER A 149 -5.17 -7.49 1.55
N GLY A 150 -4.96 -6.96 2.75
CA GLY A 150 -4.59 -7.76 3.93
C GLY A 150 -3.09 -8.02 4.04
N VAL A 151 -2.68 -8.55 5.18
CA VAL A 151 -1.29 -8.85 5.50
C VAL A 151 -1.03 -10.36 5.56
N GLY A 152 0.24 -10.76 5.53
CA GLY A 152 0.64 -12.16 5.61
C GLY A 152 0.37 -12.78 6.98
N THR A 153 0.34 -14.11 7.01
CA THR A 153 0.29 -14.93 8.23
C THR A 153 1.30 -16.08 8.14
N VAL A 154 1.44 -16.87 9.19
CA VAL A 154 2.29 -18.09 9.16
C VAL A 154 1.92 -19.05 8.02
N ASN A 155 0.70 -18.99 7.52
CA ASN A 155 0.16 -19.89 6.49
C ASN A 155 -0.13 -19.20 5.16
N THR A 156 0.00 -17.88 5.09
CA THR A 156 -0.41 -17.10 3.91
C THR A 156 0.62 -16.04 3.62
N ILE A 157 1.15 -16.04 2.39
CA ILE A 157 2.03 -14.97 1.89
C ILE A 157 1.14 -13.93 1.22
N ARG A 158 1.38 -12.64 1.53
CA ARG A 158 0.76 -11.49 0.87
C ARG A 158 1.83 -10.54 0.36
N TYR A 159 1.57 -9.94 -0.79
CA TYR A 159 2.47 -8.96 -1.41
C TYR A 159 2.01 -7.54 -1.03
N ASN A 160 2.47 -7.08 0.11
CA ASN A 160 2.18 -5.77 0.66
C ASN A 160 3.42 -4.88 0.69
N ARG A 161 3.24 -3.59 0.98
CA ARG A 161 4.29 -2.57 0.82
C ARG A 161 5.49 -2.80 1.73
N PHE A 162 5.23 -3.21 2.97
CA PHE A 162 6.25 -3.45 4.00
C PHE A 162 6.39 -4.91 4.38
N ASN A 163 5.78 -5.84 3.63
CA ASN A 163 5.80 -7.27 3.90
C ASN A 163 5.37 -7.64 5.32
N THR A 164 4.42 -6.88 5.88
CA THR A 164 3.90 -7.14 7.23
C THR A 164 3.26 -8.51 7.29
N THR A 165 3.62 -9.27 8.32
CA THR A 165 3.21 -10.66 8.47
C THR A 165 3.02 -11.01 9.95
N PHE A 166 1.90 -11.63 10.30
CA PHE A 166 1.70 -12.25 11.61
C PHE A 166 2.56 -13.52 11.72
N THR A 167 3.38 -13.58 12.76
CA THR A 167 4.35 -14.70 12.98
C THR A 167 3.82 -15.76 13.95
N GLY A 168 2.56 -15.64 14.36
CA GLY A 168 1.88 -16.46 15.35
C GLY A 168 1.72 -15.73 16.69
N GLY A 169 0.67 -16.06 17.42
CA GLY A 169 0.28 -15.32 18.62
C GLY A 169 0.05 -13.83 18.31
N VAL A 170 0.67 -12.95 19.07
CA VAL A 170 0.61 -11.49 18.87
C VAL A 170 1.75 -10.93 18.04
N GLY A 171 2.65 -11.79 17.55
CA GLY A 171 3.87 -11.39 16.86
C GLY A 171 3.61 -10.85 15.46
N LEU A 172 4.22 -9.72 15.18
CA LEU A 172 4.26 -9.10 13.84
C LEU A 172 5.72 -8.88 13.41
N LYS A 173 5.98 -8.96 12.13
CA LYS A 173 7.23 -8.53 11.51
C LYS A 173 6.95 -7.77 10.23
N ALA A 174 7.86 -6.90 9.83
CA ALA A 174 7.83 -6.16 8.58
C ALA A 174 9.26 -6.03 8.01
N ASP A 175 9.39 -5.47 6.83
CA ASP A 175 10.66 -5.00 6.29
C ASP A 175 11.00 -3.65 6.94
N TYR A 176 11.71 -3.69 8.07
CA TYR A 176 11.99 -2.52 8.88
C TYR A 176 12.88 -1.50 8.16
N ASP A 177 13.81 -1.95 7.32
CA ASP A 177 14.66 -1.04 6.54
C ASP A 177 13.82 -0.23 5.57
N GLU A 178 12.85 -0.85 4.92
CA GLU A 178 11.90 -0.18 4.03
C GLU A 178 10.99 0.79 4.82
N VAL A 179 10.49 0.37 5.99
CA VAL A 179 9.67 1.22 6.88
C VAL A 179 10.44 2.47 7.31
N PHE A 180 11.69 2.33 7.77
CA PHE A 180 12.50 3.50 8.13
C PHE A 180 12.82 4.41 6.95
N SER A 181 13.17 3.80 5.81
CA SER A 181 13.42 4.55 4.57
C SER A 181 12.18 5.35 4.15
N TYR A 182 11.01 4.74 4.27
CA TYR A 182 9.75 5.36 3.91
C TYR A 182 9.38 6.50 4.88
N ALA A 183 9.56 6.29 6.19
CA ALA A 183 9.28 7.31 7.22
C ALA A 183 10.13 8.59 7.07
N LEU A 184 11.32 8.49 6.47
CA LEU A 184 12.15 9.65 6.14
C LEU A 184 11.52 10.59 5.10
N GLY A 185 10.48 10.16 4.38
CA GLY A 185 9.69 11.01 3.48
C GLY A 185 8.70 11.92 4.18
N ALA A 186 8.41 11.72 5.47
CA ALA A 186 7.47 12.55 6.22
C ALA A 186 7.99 13.99 6.37
N PRO A 187 7.12 15.02 6.32
CA PRO A 187 7.51 16.42 6.15
C PRO A 187 8.54 16.98 7.13
N THR A 188 8.58 16.48 8.37
CA THR A 188 9.51 16.97 9.42
C THR A 188 10.47 15.89 9.92
N VAL A 189 10.44 14.70 9.33
CA VAL A 189 11.30 13.58 9.70
C VAL A 189 12.57 13.60 8.84
N ASN A 190 13.70 13.35 9.47
CA ASN A 190 15.01 13.24 8.82
C ASN A 190 15.93 12.34 9.65
N LYS A 191 17.11 12.02 9.11
CA LYS A 191 18.07 11.12 9.77
C LYS A 191 18.50 11.55 11.18
N SER A 192 18.45 12.86 11.49
CA SER A 192 18.88 13.37 12.81
C SER A 192 17.80 13.28 13.89
N ASN A 193 16.54 13.07 13.51
CA ASN A 193 15.42 12.94 14.44
C ASN A 193 14.61 11.65 14.28
N LEU A 194 15.05 10.74 13.42
CA LEU A 194 14.36 9.47 13.20
C LEU A 194 14.22 8.66 14.50
N ASN A 195 15.25 8.64 15.34
CA ASN A 195 15.25 8.00 16.66
C ASN A 195 14.40 8.72 17.73
N GLN A 196 13.81 9.85 17.39
CA GLN A 196 12.86 10.61 18.22
C GLN A 196 11.46 10.61 17.58
N THR A 197 11.28 9.87 16.48
CA THR A 197 10.03 9.71 15.76
C THR A 197 9.39 8.39 16.16
N VAL A 198 8.14 8.42 16.56
CA VAL A 198 7.34 7.19 16.77
C VAL A 198 6.83 6.73 15.43
N ILE A 199 7.17 5.52 15.03
CA ILE A 199 6.67 4.91 13.79
C ILE A 199 5.71 3.78 14.17
N ILE A 200 4.54 3.76 13.56
CA ILE A 200 3.50 2.76 13.81
C ILE A 200 3.10 2.15 12.48
N ILE A 201 3.23 0.84 12.34
CA ILE A 201 2.67 0.09 11.21
C ILE A 201 1.25 -0.33 11.57
N VAL A 202 0.30 0.03 10.71
CA VAL A 202 -1.11 -0.33 10.83
C VAL A 202 -1.43 -1.39 9.77
N PRO A 203 -1.49 -2.69 10.14
CA PRO A 203 -1.81 -3.75 9.22
C PRO A 203 -3.29 -3.75 8.87
N ASN A 204 -3.64 -3.94 7.60
CA ASN A 204 -5.02 -4.17 7.16
C ASN A 204 -5.46 -5.58 7.57
N SER A 205 -5.82 -5.73 8.84
CA SER A 205 -6.24 -6.99 9.44
C SER A 205 -7.12 -6.74 10.66
N THR A 206 -8.05 -7.64 10.90
CA THR A 206 -8.85 -7.70 12.14
C THR A 206 -8.23 -8.63 13.20
N ASP A 207 -7.09 -9.27 12.87
CA ASP A 207 -6.40 -10.13 13.82
C ASP A 207 -5.75 -9.29 14.93
N TYR A 208 -5.84 -9.80 16.15
CA TYR A 208 -5.20 -9.16 17.30
C TYR A 208 -3.71 -9.41 17.31
N GLY A 209 -2.92 -8.34 17.41
CA GLY A 209 -1.46 -8.43 17.53
C GLY A 209 -0.84 -7.06 17.69
N GLY A 210 0.44 -7.07 17.93
CA GLY A 210 1.27 -5.87 18.01
C GLY A 210 2.50 -6.13 18.85
N ILE A 211 3.63 -5.63 18.37
CA ILE A 211 4.90 -5.61 19.09
C ILE A 211 5.51 -4.22 18.95
N CYS A 212 6.30 -3.82 19.92
CA CYS A 212 7.20 -2.69 19.78
C CYS A 212 8.62 -3.24 19.67
N GLN A 213 9.31 -2.91 18.59
CA GLN A 213 10.71 -3.26 18.39
C GLN A 213 11.56 -2.00 18.50
N MET A 214 12.66 -2.09 19.25
CA MET A 214 13.59 -1.00 19.46
C MET A 214 14.98 -1.38 18.98
N TRP A 215 15.70 -0.41 18.42
CA TRP A 215 17.07 -0.54 17.95
C TRP A 215 18.07 0.16 18.92
N PRO A 216 19.38 -0.18 18.87
CA PRO A 216 20.37 0.42 19.75
C PRO A 216 20.54 1.94 19.64
N ASP A 217 20.17 2.54 18.51
CA ASP A 217 20.19 3.98 18.29
C ASP A 217 18.97 4.72 18.88
N GLY A 218 18.03 3.98 19.46
CA GLY A 218 16.81 4.49 20.06
C GLY A 218 15.62 4.57 19.10
N SER A 219 15.79 4.23 17.82
CA SER A 219 14.65 4.15 16.90
C SER A 219 13.71 2.99 17.28
N ALA A 220 12.42 3.14 16.99
CA ALA A 220 11.39 2.16 17.34
C ALA A 220 10.27 2.12 16.31
N ILE A 221 9.70 0.94 16.11
CA ILE A 221 8.49 0.67 15.29
C ILE A 221 7.53 -0.15 16.13
#